data_5b78d9352c54d47d594cd0e3e9d2117e
#
_entry.id   5b78d9352c54d47d594cd0e3e9d2117e
#
_cell.length_a   1.000
_cell.length_b   1.000
_cell.length_c   1.000
_cell.angle_alpha   90.00
_cell.angle_beta   90.00
_cell.angle_gamma   90.00
#
_symmetry.space_group_name_H-M   'P 1'
#
loop_
_entity.id
_entity.type
_entity.pdbx_description
1 polymer ?
#
loop_
_entity_poly.entity_id
_entity_poly.type
_entity_poly.pdbx_seq_one_letter_code
_entity_poly.pdbx_strand_id
1 'polypeptide(L)'
;AALDVELLIELETTMRAELQKQGKIEWAEEEFDYALREGTAPRKEHPIPWLRISHITEIMRDRQALAVAKALWTKRDELAREYDISPTLLLADSTIIEVAERKPHNAAQFRAVRSINERVRIQAGAEQEKMFERYAPIQRKIKPSMWKRIIQQALDLPESEWPVIESGNPQNQEAQSISAPRATRVWRERYPERLATLDKARKMVAQIAEDTRTPADVIIKPQYLRN
;
A
#
# COMPACT_ATOMS: atom_id res chain seq x y z
N ALA A 1 21.59 7.06 -7.00
CA ALA A 1 20.99 8.27 -6.40
C ALA A 1 21.55 9.56 -7.02
N ALA A 2 22.89 9.83 -7.00
CA ALA A 2 23.45 11.06 -7.59
C ALA A 2 23.25 11.11 -9.11
N LEU A 3 23.55 10.01 -9.81
CA LEU A 3 23.39 9.90 -11.26
C LEU A 3 21.92 10.04 -11.70
N ASP A 4 20.98 9.59 -10.89
CA ASP A 4 19.54 9.67 -11.18
C ASP A 4 19.06 11.11 -11.19
N VAL A 5 19.69 11.98 -10.39
CA VAL A 5 19.33 13.40 -10.29
C VAL A 5 20.07 14.25 -11.35
N GLU A 6 21.28 13.87 -11.70
CA GLU A 6 22.12 14.61 -12.66
C GLU A 6 21.47 14.74 -14.05
N LEU A 7 20.79 13.67 -14.48
CA LEU A 7 20.13 13.63 -15.79
C LEU A 7 18.73 14.31 -15.80
N LEU A 8 18.15 14.62 -14.65
CA LEU A 8 16.77 15.12 -14.58
C LEU A 8 16.61 16.52 -15.19
N ILE A 9 17.61 17.40 -15.08
CA ILE A 9 17.56 18.76 -15.61
C ILE A 9 17.60 18.73 -17.14
N GLU A 10 18.47 17.89 -17.71
CA GLU A 10 18.58 17.76 -19.17
C GLU A 10 17.32 17.08 -19.73
N LEU A 11 16.80 16.06 -19.05
CA LEU A 11 15.56 15.40 -19.41
C LEU A 11 14.37 16.38 -19.38
N GLU A 12 14.22 17.16 -18.31
CA GLU A 12 13.16 18.17 -18.19
C GLU A 12 13.23 19.18 -19.34
N THR A 13 14.41 19.73 -19.63
CA THR A 13 14.60 20.69 -20.70
C THR A 13 14.21 20.11 -22.05
N THR A 14 14.63 18.87 -22.33
CA THR A 14 14.33 18.17 -23.57
C THR A 14 12.83 17.87 -23.72
N MET A 15 12.22 17.37 -22.64
CA MET A 15 10.78 17.08 -22.63
C MET A 15 9.95 18.35 -22.78
N ARG A 16 10.32 19.45 -22.13
CA ARG A 16 9.64 20.75 -22.24
C ARG A 16 9.68 21.29 -23.67
N ALA A 17 10.84 21.23 -24.31
CA ALA A 17 10.99 21.65 -25.70
C ALA A 17 10.11 20.80 -26.65
N GLU A 18 10.02 19.52 -26.44
CA GLU A 18 9.16 18.63 -27.23
C GLU A 18 7.67 18.88 -27.00
N LEU A 19 7.25 19.11 -25.77
CA LEU A 19 5.87 19.47 -25.41
C LEU A 19 5.46 20.81 -26.04
N GLN A 20 6.37 21.80 -26.10
CA GLN A 20 6.13 23.07 -26.77
C GLN A 20 5.91 22.90 -28.27
N LYS A 21 6.73 22.07 -28.94
CA LYS A 21 6.54 21.76 -30.36
C LYS A 21 5.19 21.13 -30.67
N GLN A 22 4.70 20.32 -29.74
CA GLN A 22 3.42 19.63 -29.86
C GLN A 22 2.22 20.49 -29.41
N GLY A 23 2.44 21.69 -28.88
CA GLY A 23 1.39 22.56 -28.32
C GLY A 23 0.72 21.97 -27.04
N LYS A 24 1.45 21.16 -26.27
CA LYS A 24 0.96 20.44 -25.08
C LYS A 24 1.56 20.94 -23.77
N ILE A 25 2.34 22.00 -23.81
CA ILE A 25 3.06 22.47 -22.61
C ILE A 25 2.11 22.88 -21.49
N GLU A 26 1.01 23.55 -21.80
CA GLU A 26 0.00 23.97 -20.82
C GLU A 26 -0.64 22.77 -20.12
N TRP A 27 -0.98 21.72 -20.88
CA TRP A 27 -1.52 20.49 -20.31
C TRP A 27 -0.54 19.81 -19.35
N ALA A 28 0.74 19.80 -19.72
CA ALA A 28 1.78 19.23 -18.87
C ALA A 28 1.96 20.04 -17.58
N GLU A 29 1.90 21.36 -17.65
CA GLU A 29 2.01 22.24 -16.47
C GLU A 29 0.82 22.05 -15.53
N GLU A 30 -0.39 21.91 -16.05
CA GLU A 30 -1.58 21.57 -15.23
C GLU A 30 -1.42 20.21 -14.54
N GLU A 31 -0.91 19.19 -15.23
CA GLU A 31 -0.64 17.88 -14.64
C GLU A 31 0.49 17.91 -13.60
N PHE A 32 1.53 18.70 -13.82
CA PHE A 32 2.61 18.88 -12.84
C PHE A 32 2.10 19.55 -11.56
N ASP A 33 1.27 20.60 -11.71
CA ASP A 33 0.64 21.27 -10.58
C ASP A 33 -0.31 20.34 -9.82
N TYR A 34 -1.08 19.51 -10.54
CA TYR A 34 -1.92 18.50 -9.96
C TYR A 34 -1.09 17.45 -9.19
N ALA A 35 -0.06 16.91 -9.82
CA ALA A 35 0.82 15.92 -9.20
C ALA A 35 1.52 16.46 -7.94
N LEU A 36 1.95 17.74 -7.98
CA LEU A 36 2.55 18.42 -6.85
C LEU A 36 1.56 18.56 -5.69
N ARG A 37 0.34 19.01 -5.97
CA ARG A 37 -0.72 19.15 -4.95
C ARG A 37 -1.10 17.81 -4.33
N GLU A 38 -1.29 16.78 -5.15
CA GLU A 38 -1.59 15.42 -4.66
C GLU A 38 -0.41 14.82 -3.87
N GLY A 39 0.81 15.02 -4.35
CA GLY A 39 2.02 14.48 -3.72
C GLY A 39 2.36 15.16 -2.39
N THR A 40 2.00 16.44 -2.23
CA THR A 40 2.22 17.22 -0.99
C THR A 40 1.02 17.20 -0.04
N ALA A 41 -0.14 16.73 -0.51
CA ALA A 41 -1.31 16.59 0.35
C ALA A 41 -1.05 15.60 1.50
N PRO A 42 -1.56 15.88 2.71
CA PRO A 42 -1.49 14.93 3.81
C PRO A 42 -2.07 13.57 3.37
N ARG A 43 -1.28 12.51 3.52
CA ARG A 43 -1.77 11.16 3.21
C ARG A 43 -2.97 10.85 4.11
N LYS A 44 -4.10 10.47 3.50
CA LYS A 44 -5.23 9.94 4.24
C LYS A 44 -4.79 8.64 4.92
N GLU A 45 -4.76 8.65 6.23
CA GLU A 45 -4.47 7.43 6.99
C GLU A 45 -5.61 6.43 6.77
N HIS A 46 -5.25 5.16 6.64
CA HIS A 46 -6.26 4.10 6.54
C HIS A 46 -7.02 4.03 7.88
N PRO A 47 -8.36 3.94 7.90
CA PRO A 47 -9.14 3.89 9.15
C PRO A 47 -8.68 2.79 10.11
N ILE A 48 -8.18 1.68 9.54
CA ILE A 48 -7.66 0.54 10.28
C ILE A 48 -6.28 0.19 9.70
N PRO A 49 -5.20 0.92 10.09
CA PRO A 49 -3.89 0.83 9.43
C PRO A 49 -3.26 -0.57 9.47
N TRP A 50 -3.46 -1.32 10.55
CA TRP A 50 -2.91 -2.66 10.72
C TRP A 50 -3.52 -3.71 9.77
N LEU A 51 -4.69 -3.46 9.16
CA LEU A 51 -5.23 -4.32 8.09
C LEU A 51 -4.44 -4.24 6.77
N ARG A 52 -3.46 -3.35 6.69
CA ARG A 52 -2.56 -3.25 5.54
C ARG A 52 -1.33 -4.17 5.67
N ILE A 53 -1.21 -4.95 6.72
CA ILE A 53 -0.20 -6.01 6.82
C ILE A 53 -0.31 -6.92 5.59
N SER A 54 0.80 -7.19 4.93
CA SER A 54 0.84 -8.11 3.78
C SER A 54 0.34 -9.49 4.22
N HIS A 55 -0.49 -10.11 3.39
CA HIS A 55 -1.09 -11.43 3.68
C HIS A 55 -2.08 -11.49 4.85
N ILE A 56 -2.56 -10.36 5.36
CA ILE A 56 -3.55 -10.33 6.45
C ILE A 56 -4.82 -11.16 6.14
N THR A 57 -5.15 -11.33 4.86
CA THR A 57 -6.30 -12.10 4.39
C THR A 57 -6.26 -13.57 4.79
N GLU A 58 -5.07 -14.13 5.03
CA GLU A 58 -4.87 -15.53 5.45
C GLU A 58 -5.47 -15.80 6.84
N ILE A 59 -5.44 -14.80 7.72
CA ILE A 59 -5.94 -14.87 9.10
C ILE A 59 -7.28 -14.15 9.34
N MET A 60 -7.92 -13.60 8.29
CA MET A 60 -9.14 -12.77 8.43
C MET A 60 -10.31 -13.47 9.13
N ARG A 61 -10.36 -14.79 9.10
CA ARG A 61 -11.43 -15.59 9.75
C ARG A 61 -11.14 -15.94 11.20
N ASP A 62 -9.93 -15.72 11.66
CA ASP A 62 -9.48 -16.05 13.02
C ASP A 62 -9.30 -14.76 13.83
N ARG A 63 -10.33 -14.42 14.62
CA ARG A 63 -10.35 -13.18 15.41
C ARG A 63 -9.23 -13.13 16.46
N GLN A 64 -8.83 -14.27 17.03
CA GLN A 64 -7.70 -14.32 17.97
C GLN A 64 -6.38 -14.08 17.24
N ALA A 65 -6.18 -14.64 16.03
CA ALA A 65 -5.02 -14.37 15.21
C ALA A 65 -4.97 -12.87 14.82
N LEU A 66 -6.11 -12.27 14.51
CA LEU A 66 -6.20 -10.82 14.25
C LEU A 66 -5.83 -10.00 15.50
N ALA A 67 -6.17 -10.42 16.70
CA ALA A 67 -5.76 -9.75 17.93
C ALA A 67 -4.24 -9.77 18.10
N VAL A 68 -3.61 -10.91 17.85
CA VAL A 68 -2.14 -11.06 17.88
C VAL A 68 -1.48 -10.17 16.82
N ALA A 69 -1.97 -10.22 15.58
CA ALA A 69 -1.43 -9.40 14.48
C ALA A 69 -1.54 -7.90 14.78
N LYS A 70 -2.70 -7.45 15.27
CA LYS A 70 -2.94 -6.06 15.68
C LYS A 70 -1.96 -5.63 16.77
N ALA A 71 -1.79 -6.43 17.82
CA ALA A 71 -0.90 -6.12 18.94
C ALA A 71 0.57 -6.00 18.51
N LEU A 72 1.04 -6.92 17.67
CA LEU A 72 2.40 -6.89 17.12
C LEU A 72 2.60 -5.69 16.19
N TRP A 73 1.64 -5.41 15.31
CA TRP A 73 1.69 -4.27 14.41
C TRP A 73 1.73 -2.96 15.19
N THR A 74 0.85 -2.80 16.19
CA THR A 74 0.80 -1.57 17.01
C THR A 74 2.15 -1.32 17.69
N LYS A 75 2.72 -2.34 18.34
CA LYS A 75 4.01 -2.16 19.02
C LYS A 75 5.16 -1.92 18.04
N ARG A 76 5.12 -2.57 16.89
CA ARG A 76 6.09 -2.33 15.81
C ARG A 76 6.04 -0.87 15.31
N ASP A 77 4.83 -0.34 15.11
CA ASP A 77 4.62 1.02 14.63
C ASP A 77 5.07 2.06 15.65
N GLU A 78 4.76 1.85 16.94
CA GLU A 78 5.26 2.69 18.05
C GLU A 78 6.78 2.76 18.05
N LEU A 79 7.45 1.62 17.99
CA LEU A 79 8.92 1.55 18.00
C LEU A 79 9.52 2.15 16.73
N ALA A 80 8.88 1.95 15.59
CA ALA A 80 9.32 2.51 14.32
C ALA A 80 9.30 4.05 14.35
N ARG A 81 8.26 4.63 14.94
CA ARG A 81 8.17 6.09 15.14
C ARG A 81 9.16 6.59 16.18
N GLU A 82 9.34 5.86 17.29
CA GLU A 82 10.28 6.23 18.36
C GLU A 82 11.73 6.29 17.85
N TYR A 83 12.12 5.33 17.01
CA TYR A 83 13.50 5.18 16.54
C TYR A 83 13.74 5.72 15.12
N ASP A 84 12.72 6.29 14.47
CA ASP A 84 12.78 6.74 13.08
C ASP A 84 13.36 5.66 12.14
N ILE A 85 12.78 4.46 12.20
CA ILE A 85 13.19 3.29 11.41
C ILE A 85 11.99 2.68 10.68
N SER A 86 12.23 2.13 9.49
CA SER A 86 11.18 1.39 8.78
C SER A 86 10.61 0.25 9.64
N PRO A 87 9.27 0.16 9.81
CA PRO A 87 8.64 -0.87 10.64
C PRO A 87 9.05 -2.30 10.25
N THR A 88 9.23 -2.57 8.96
CA THR A 88 9.61 -3.89 8.45
C THR A 88 11.03 -4.32 8.82
N LEU A 89 11.90 -3.36 9.15
CA LEU A 89 13.25 -3.66 9.69
C LEU A 89 13.22 -4.10 11.16
N LEU A 90 12.15 -3.79 11.88
CA LEU A 90 11.95 -4.23 13.27
C LEU A 90 11.29 -5.61 13.33
N LEU A 91 10.26 -5.81 12.52
CA LEU A 91 9.51 -7.06 12.42
C LEU A 91 8.83 -7.14 11.06
N ALA A 92 9.15 -8.16 10.26
CA ALA A 92 8.56 -8.34 8.94
C ALA A 92 7.05 -8.66 9.01
N ASP A 93 6.27 -8.26 8.01
CA ASP A 93 4.85 -8.58 7.90
C ASP A 93 4.61 -10.09 7.91
N SER A 94 5.42 -10.85 7.16
CA SER A 94 5.37 -12.32 7.12
C SER A 94 5.56 -12.95 8.51
N THR A 95 6.43 -12.37 9.33
CA THR A 95 6.63 -12.83 10.71
C THR A 95 5.40 -12.58 11.57
N ILE A 96 4.73 -11.43 11.40
CA ILE A 96 3.49 -11.12 12.12
C ILE A 96 2.42 -12.15 11.78
N ILE A 97 2.24 -12.47 10.50
CA ILE A 97 1.25 -13.45 10.03
C ILE A 97 1.61 -14.84 10.55
N GLU A 98 2.86 -15.30 10.40
CA GLU A 98 3.30 -16.61 10.91
C GLU A 98 3.03 -16.78 12.41
N VAL A 99 3.33 -15.75 13.20
CA VAL A 99 3.07 -15.77 14.65
C VAL A 99 1.58 -15.80 14.95
N ALA A 100 0.80 -15.00 14.25
CA ALA A 100 -0.64 -14.93 14.43
C ALA A 100 -1.34 -16.26 14.10
N GLU A 101 -0.90 -16.96 13.05
CA GLU A 101 -1.40 -18.28 12.70
C GLU A 101 -1.03 -19.35 13.75
N ARG A 102 0.23 -19.34 14.16
CA ARG A 102 0.75 -20.37 15.08
C ARG A 102 0.32 -20.18 16.53
N LYS A 103 -0.01 -18.94 16.94
CA LYS A 103 -0.44 -18.60 18.29
C LYS A 103 0.39 -19.28 19.37
N PRO A 104 1.69 -18.99 19.50
CA PRO A 104 2.57 -19.71 20.40
C PRO A 104 2.24 -19.43 21.88
N HIS A 105 1.71 -20.40 22.60
CA HIS A 105 1.32 -20.31 24.01
C HIS A 105 2.44 -20.60 25.00
N ASN A 106 3.53 -21.24 24.58
CA ASN A 106 4.63 -21.62 25.46
C ASN A 106 6.01 -21.35 24.84
N ALA A 107 7.04 -21.48 25.68
CA ALA A 107 8.40 -21.16 25.29
C ALA A 107 8.94 -22.05 24.15
N ALA A 108 8.48 -23.31 24.04
CA ALA A 108 8.91 -24.21 22.98
C ALA A 108 8.30 -23.81 21.64
N GLN A 109 7.00 -23.52 21.61
CA GLN A 109 6.29 -23.04 20.43
C GLN A 109 6.86 -21.69 19.97
N PHE A 110 7.13 -20.76 20.90
CA PHE A 110 7.74 -19.48 20.55
C PHE A 110 9.13 -19.65 19.92
N ARG A 111 9.96 -20.56 20.44
CA ARG A 111 11.27 -20.87 19.85
C ARG A 111 11.17 -21.50 18.47
N ALA A 112 10.08 -22.22 18.19
CA ALA A 112 9.83 -22.84 16.88
C ALA A 112 9.52 -21.81 15.78
N VAL A 113 9.06 -20.60 16.15
CA VAL A 113 8.87 -19.48 15.20
C VAL A 113 10.24 -18.81 15.00
N ARG A 114 10.98 -19.28 14.00
CA ARG A 114 12.35 -18.80 13.75
C ARG A 114 12.38 -17.32 13.36
N SER A 115 11.43 -16.90 12.54
CA SER A 115 11.35 -15.55 11.99
C SER A 115 11.31 -14.44 13.06
N ILE A 116 10.69 -14.68 14.23
CA ILE A 116 10.63 -13.69 15.32
C ILE A 116 11.91 -13.68 16.18
N ASN A 117 12.69 -14.75 16.14
CA ASN A 117 13.95 -14.87 16.87
C ASN A 117 15.15 -14.44 16.01
N GLU A 118 14.96 -14.34 14.71
CA GLU A 118 15.96 -13.87 13.77
C GLU A 118 15.82 -12.36 13.55
N ARG A 119 16.95 -11.68 13.42
CA ARG A 119 16.95 -10.28 13.02
C ARG A 119 16.69 -10.18 11.53
N VAL A 120 15.89 -9.19 11.13
CA VAL A 120 15.74 -8.86 9.72
C VAL A 120 17.13 -8.54 9.15
N ARG A 121 17.57 -9.34 8.18
CA ARG A 121 18.84 -9.12 7.49
C ARG A 121 18.61 -8.16 6.34
N ILE A 122 19.40 -7.09 6.32
CA ILE A 122 19.49 -6.21 5.17
C ILE A 122 20.50 -6.85 4.23
N GLN A 123 20.11 -7.17 3.00
CA GLN A 123 21.01 -7.75 2.01
C GLN A 123 22.15 -6.76 1.72
N ALA A 124 23.39 -7.24 1.80
CA ALA A 124 24.57 -6.41 1.77
C ALA A 124 24.93 -5.94 0.35
N GLY A 125 24.90 -4.62 0.16
CA GLY A 125 25.69 -3.89 -0.81
C GLY A 125 26.38 -2.75 -0.07
N ALA A 126 27.43 -2.17 -0.59
CA ALA A 126 28.27 -1.17 0.11
C ALA A 126 27.50 0.02 0.70
N GLU A 127 26.39 0.46 0.08
CA GLU A 127 25.52 1.49 0.63
C GLU A 127 24.58 0.95 1.74
N GLN A 128 24.20 -0.31 1.64
CA GLN A 128 23.34 -0.99 2.60
C GLN A 128 24.09 -1.34 3.90
N GLU A 129 25.39 -1.47 3.83
CA GLU A 129 26.25 -1.69 4.99
C GLU A 129 26.21 -0.46 5.94
N LYS A 130 26.21 0.76 5.40
CA LYS A 130 26.01 1.99 6.17
C LYS A 130 24.62 2.07 6.82
N MET A 131 23.58 1.65 6.12
CA MET A 131 22.25 1.55 6.68
C MET A 131 22.19 0.48 7.79
N PHE A 132 22.86 -0.65 7.60
CA PHE A 132 22.96 -1.71 8.60
C PHE A 132 23.66 -1.23 9.88
N GLU A 133 24.75 -0.48 9.76
CA GLU A 133 25.46 0.13 10.89
C GLU A 133 24.54 1.10 11.66
N ARG A 134 23.70 1.86 10.97
CA ARG A 134 22.74 2.79 11.58
C ARG A 134 21.64 2.04 12.36
N TYR A 135 21.10 0.96 11.82
CA TYR A 135 19.92 0.30 12.37
C TYR A 135 20.23 -0.91 13.26
N ALA A 136 21.38 -1.55 13.11
CA ALA A 136 21.77 -2.70 13.92
C ALA A 136 21.76 -2.41 15.44
N PRO A 137 22.21 -1.23 15.95
CA PRO A 137 22.12 -0.90 17.36
C PRO A 137 20.68 -0.87 17.88
N ILE A 138 19.73 -0.36 17.08
CA ILE A 138 18.31 -0.28 17.41
C ILE A 138 17.72 -1.69 17.48
N GLN A 139 17.97 -2.52 16.46
CA GLN A 139 17.51 -3.91 16.44
C GLN A 139 18.07 -4.72 17.65
N ARG A 140 19.26 -4.42 18.14
CA ARG A 140 19.84 -5.09 19.32
C ARG A 140 19.14 -4.71 20.63
N LYS A 141 18.56 -3.50 20.72
CA LYS A 141 17.78 -3.09 21.89
C LYS A 141 16.45 -3.82 21.99
N ILE A 142 15.89 -4.21 20.86
CA ILE A 142 14.59 -4.90 20.78
C ILE A 142 14.82 -6.39 20.97
N LYS A 143 14.48 -6.91 22.15
CA LYS A 143 14.69 -8.32 22.50
C LYS A 143 13.50 -9.17 22.08
N PRO A 144 13.69 -10.42 21.63
CA PRO A 144 12.60 -11.35 21.35
C PRO A 144 11.63 -11.55 22.52
N SER A 145 12.11 -11.41 23.75
CA SER A 145 11.27 -11.48 24.97
C SER A 145 10.20 -10.40 25.03
N MET A 146 10.42 -9.26 24.42
CA MET A 146 9.41 -8.20 24.30
C MET A 146 8.25 -8.65 23.40
N TRP A 147 8.57 -9.19 22.22
CA TRP A 147 7.56 -9.72 21.29
C TRP A 147 6.77 -10.87 21.94
N LYS A 148 7.47 -11.78 22.64
CA LYS A 148 6.82 -12.86 23.38
C LYS A 148 5.79 -12.34 24.37
N ARG A 149 6.10 -11.32 25.15
CA ARG A 149 5.16 -10.72 26.11
C ARG A 149 3.94 -10.14 25.42
N ILE A 150 4.11 -9.45 24.30
CA ILE A 150 3.01 -8.85 23.52
C ILE A 150 2.09 -9.93 22.96
N ILE A 151 2.67 -11.01 22.42
CA ILE A 151 1.92 -12.15 21.91
C ILE A 151 1.10 -12.78 23.03
N GLN A 152 1.73 -13.04 24.20
CA GLN A 152 1.03 -13.62 25.33
C GLN A 152 -0.12 -12.73 25.80
N GLN A 153 0.11 -11.43 25.93
CA GLN A 153 -0.95 -10.49 26.29
C GLN A 153 -2.12 -10.50 25.30
N ALA A 154 -1.83 -10.61 24.01
CA ALA A 154 -2.86 -10.67 22.99
C ALA A 154 -3.63 -12.00 22.99
N LEU A 155 -2.96 -13.12 23.31
CA LEU A 155 -3.57 -14.43 23.44
C LEU A 155 -4.44 -14.56 24.70
N ASP A 156 -4.09 -13.84 25.76
CA ASP A 156 -4.81 -13.83 27.04
C ASP A 156 -6.04 -12.88 27.03
N LEU A 157 -6.25 -12.12 25.92
CA LEU A 157 -7.43 -11.27 25.77
C LEU A 157 -8.71 -12.12 25.74
N PRO A 158 -9.77 -11.68 26.43
CA PRO A 158 -11.08 -12.31 26.30
C PRO A 158 -11.65 -12.12 24.88
N GLU A 159 -12.47 -13.04 24.44
CA GLU A 159 -13.05 -13.04 23.09
C GLU A 159 -13.81 -11.74 22.75
N SER A 160 -14.39 -11.10 23.75
CA SER A 160 -15.08 -9.81 23.61
C SER A 160 -14.19 -8.67 23.15
N GLU A 161 -12.87 -8.75 23.40
CA GLU A 161 -11.88 -7.73 23.03
C GLU A 161 -11.17 -8.04 21.70
N TRP A 162 -11.44 -9.20 21.11
CA TRP A 162 -10.86 -9.54 19.81
C TRP A 162 -11.43 -8.64 18.71
N PRO A 163 -10.61 -8.23 17.73
CA PRO A 163 -11.08 -7.40 16.65
C PRO A 163 -12.27 -8.02 15.91
N VAL A 164 -13.30 -7.22 15.72
CA VAL A 164 -14.42 -7.55 14.84
C VAL A 164 -14.19 -6.75 13.56
N ILE A 165 -13.98 -7.46 12.46
CA ILE A 165 -13.91 -6.85 11.15
C ILE A 165 -15.26 -7.10 10.51
N GLU A 166 -16.06 -6.06 10.45
CA GLU A 166 -17.31 -6.12 9.69
C GLU A 166 -16.98 -6.45 8.24
N SER A 167 -17.64 -7.47 7.71
CA SER A 167 -17.49 -7.90 6.33
C SER A 167 -17.99 -6.79 5.41
N GLY A 168 -17.07 -5.98 4.92
CA GLY A 168 -17.34 -4.81 4.11
C GLY A 168 -16.72 -3.58 4.76
N ASN A 169 -15.46 -3.29 4.39
CA ASN A 169 -14.93 -1.95 4.65
C ASN A 169 -15.92 -0.94 4.04
N PRO A 170 -16.54 -0.05 4.83
CA PRO A 170 -17.52 0.92 4.31
C PRO A 170 -16.99 1.68 3.10
N GLN A 171 -15.69 2.00 3.08
CA GLN A 171 -15.04 2.64 1.95
C GLN A 171 -14.93 1.74 0.72
N ASN A 172 -14.82 0.41 0.88
CA ASN A 172 -14.86 -0.52 -0.25
C ASN A 172 -16.29 -0.78 -0.73
N GLN A 173 -17.26 -0.69 0.16
CA GLN A 173 -18.67 -0.80 -0.23
C GLN A 173 -19.15 0.47 -0.96
N GLU A 174 -18.80 1.66 -0.48
CA GLU A 174 -19.07 2.92 -1.20
C GLU A 174 -18.31 2.99 -2.52
N ALA A 175 -17.00 2.65 -2.55
CA ALA A 175 -16.24 2.61 -3.78
C ALA A 175 -16.72 1.51 -4.75
N GLN A 176 -17.19 0.37 -4.26
CA GLN A 176 -17.79 -0.68 -5.10
C GLN A 176 -19.23 -0.37 -5.52
N SER A 177 -20.01 0.33 -4.70
CA SER A 177 -21.37 0.76 -5.05
C SER A 177 -21.40 1.90 -6.07
N ILE A 178 -20.35 2.73 -6.09
CA ILE A 178 -20.22 3.88 -7.01
C ILE A 178 -19.43 3.48 -8.28
N SER A 179 -18.65 2.39 -8.24
CA SER A 179 -17.83 2.00 -9.39
C SER A 179 -18.65 1.23 -10.40
N ALA A 180 -18.75 1.82 -11.60
CA ALA A 180 -19.41 1.18 -12.74
C ALA A 180 -18.75 -0.14 -13.14
N PRO A 181 -19.54 -1.13 -13.61
CA PRO A 181 -19.03 -2.45 -13.97
C PRO A 181 -17.88 -2.38 -14.99
N ARG A 182 -16.80 -3.17 -14.76
CA ARG A 182 -15.67 -3.23 -15.70
C ARG A 182 -16.00 -4.05 -16.96
N ALA A 183 -16.80 -5.10 -16.82
CA ALA A 183 -17.10 -6.02 -17.90
C ALA A 183 -18.22 -5.49 -18.81
N THR A 184 -17.97 -5.38 -20.10
CA THR A 184 -18.93 -4.94 -21.13
C THR A 184 -20.19 -5.81 -21.14
N ARG A 185 -20.07 -7.11 -20.80
CA ARG A 185 -21.22 -8.02 -20.68
C ARG A 185 -22.24 -7.51 -19.65
N VAL A 186 -21.78 -7.05 -18.48
CA VAL A 186 -22.65 -6.54 -17.42
C VAL A 186 -23.39 -5.27 -17.88
N TRP A 187 -22.72 -4.40 -18.64
CA TRP A 187 -23.36 -3.22 -19.23
C TRP A 187 -24.46 -3.61 -20.20
N ARG A 188 -24.20 -4.60 -21.07
CA ARG A 188 -25.19 -5.09 -22.06
C ARG A 188 -26.41 -5.71 -21.39
N GLU A 189 -26.21 -6.46 -20.30
CA GLU A 189 -27.29 -7.15 -19.61
C GLU A 189 -28.09 -6.22 -18.68
N ARG A 190 -27.43 -5.32 -17.97
CA ARG A 190 -28.05 -4.50 -16.91
C ARG A 190 -28.31 -3.05 -17.28
N TYR A 191 -27.52 -2.50 -18.20
CA TYR A 191 -27.54 -1.08 -18.56
C TYR A 191 -27.43 -0.84 -20.07
N PRO A 192 -28.29 -1.43 -20.90
CA PRO A 192 -28.17 -1.37 -22.36
C PRO A 192 -28.21 0.06 -22.91
N GLU A 193 -29.03 0.92 -22.34
CA GLU A 193 -29.14 2.34 -22.76
C GLU A 193 -27.84 3.11 -22.48
N ARG A 194 -27.23 2.89 -21.32
CA ARG A 194 -25.98 3.52 -20.95
C ARG A 194 -24.79 2.98 -21.73
N LEU A 195 -24.87 1.75 -22.21
CA LEU A 195 -23.83 1.16 -23.07
C LEU A 195 -23.65 1.95 -24.36
N ALA A 196 -24.71 2.37 -25.00
CA ALA A 196 -24.66 3.18 -26.21
C ALA A 196 -23.97 4.54 -25.97
N THR A 197 -24.25 5.17 -24.81
CA THR A 197 -23.61 6.41 -24.38
C THR A 197 -22.12 6.21 -24.09
N LEU A 198 -21.76 5.10 -23.42
CA LEU A 198 -20.36 4.75 -23.13
C LEU A 198 -19.58 4.51 -24.44
N ASP A 199 -20.18 3.82 -25.40
CA ASP A 199 -19.52 3.56 -26.69
C ASP A 199 -19.37 4.85 -27.52
N LYS A 200 -20.33 5.78 -27.42
CA LYS A 200 -20.20 7.12 -28.02
C LYS A 200 -19.04 7.91 -27.36
N ALA A 201 -18.99 7.91 -26.03
CA ALA A 201 -17.90 8.57 -25.29
C ALA A 201 -16.54 7.99 -25.64
N ARG A 202 -16.42 6.66 -25.75
CA ARG A 202 -15.18 5.99 -26.17
C ARG A 202 -14.73 6.40 -27.56
N LYS A 203 -15.66 6.52 -28.51
CA LYS A 203 -15.36 6.98 -29.87
C LYS A 203 -14.87 8.44 -29.86
N MET A 204 -15.49 9.31 -29.06
CA MET A 204 -15.04 10.69 -28.91
C MET A 204 -13.63 10.78 -28.34
N VAL A 205 -13.35 9.99 -27.28
CA VAL A 205 -11.99 9.96 -26.70
C VAL A 205 -10.97 9.40 -27.68
N ALA A 206 -11.33 8.37 -28.46
CA ALA A 206 -10.45 7.83 -29.49
C ALA A 206 -10.15 8.88 -30.59
N GLN A 207 -11.14 9.65 -30.99
CA GLN A 207 -10.94 10.76 -31.96
C GLN A 207 -10.02 11.83 -31.41
N ILE A 208 -10.25 12.28 -30.15
CA ILE A 208 -9.38 13.25 -29.48
C ILE A 208 -7.95 12.71 -29.35
N ALA A 209 -7.81 11.42 -29.05
CA ALA A 209 -6.51 10.76 -28.94
C ALA A 209 -5.72 10.79 -30.26
N GLU A 210 -6.42 10.56 -31.38
CA GLU A 210 -5.85 10.61 -32.71
C GLU A 210 -5.48 12.06 -33.09
N ASP A 211 -6.42 12.98 -32.94
CA ASP A 211 -6.24 14.42 -33.28
C ASP A 211 -5.10 15.06 -32.51
N THR A 212 -4.96 14.70 -31.23
CA THR A 212 -3.92 15.25 -30.33
C THR A 212 -2.64 14.44 -30.31
N ARG A 213 -2.60 13.27 -30.95
CA ARG A 213 -1.50 12.28 -30.82
C ARG A 213 -1.16 11.96 -29.36
N THR A 214 -2.20 11.77 -28.55
CA THR A 214 -2.08 11.48 -27.13
C THR A 214 -2.81 10.16 -26.83
N PRO A 215 -2.21 9.18 -26.13
CA PRO A 215 -2.89 7.94 -25.79
C PRO A 215 -4.21 8.19 -25.05
N ALA A 216 -5.24 7.42 -25.38
CA ALA A 216 -6.60 7.62 -24.85
C ALA A 216 -6.67 7.48 -23.32
N ASP A 217 -5.85 6.64 -22.72
CA ASP A 217 -5.76 6.43 -21.27
C ASP A 217 -5.04 7.55 -20.52
N VAL A 218 -4.25 8.37 -21.24
CA VAL A 218 -3.68 9.62 -20.73
C VAL A 218 -4.73 10.74 -20.73
N ILE A 219 -5.58 10.81 -21.78
CA ILE A 219 -6.66 11.81 -21.85
C ILE A 219 -7.68 11.58 -20.75
N ILE A 220 -8.13 10.33 -20.59
CA ILE A 220 -9.06 9.96 -19.53
C ILE A 220 -8.91 8.49 -19.16
N LYS A 221 -8.72 8.22 -17.85
CA LYS A 221 -8.66 6.83 -17.38
C LYS A 221 -9.99 6.13 -17.62
N PRO A 222 -10.00 4.88 -18.12
CA PRO A 222 -11.24 4.13 -18.45
C PRO A 222 -12.26 4.02 -17.31
N GLN A 223 -11.82 4.14 -16.06
CA GLN A 223 -12.71 4.12 -14.88
C GLN A 223 -13.60 5.38 -14.81
N TYR A 224 -13.08 6.55 -15.16
CA TYR A 224 -13.86 7.80 -15.16
C TYR A 224 -14.85 7.87 -16.30
N LEU A 225 -14.54 7.24 -17.44
CA LEU A 225 -15.46 7.13 -18.56
C LEU A 225 -16.68 6.26 -18.27
N ARG A 226 -16.58 5.35 -17.29
CA ARG A 226 -17.67 4.45 -16.89
C ARG A 226 -18.56 4.99 -15.80
N ASN A 227 -18.07 5.92 -14.99
CA ASN A 227 -18.81 6.56 -13.92
C ASN A 227 -19.57 7.79 -14.42
#